data_35e08dc7a8a7e5fe36d0e9431c2a511b
#
_entry.id   35e08dc7a8a7e5fe36d0e9431c2a511b
#
_cell.length_a   1.000
_cell.length_b   1.000
_cell.length_c   1.000
_cell.angle_alpha   90.00
_cell.angle_beta   90.00
_cell.angle_gamma   90.00
#
_symmetry.space_group_name_H-M   'P 1'
#
loop_
_entity.id
_entity.type
_entity.pdbx_description
1 polymer ?
#
loop_
_entity_poly.entity_id
_entity_poly.type
_entity_poly.pdbx_seq_one_letter_code
_entity_poly.pdbx_strand_id
1 'polypeptide(L)'
;MAAEAAYLKYHTYRRERWKEKIMEHTNDRGALTLKFPVQSFRKIPNPYLKEEEGDKEAAMYVAICDVKELPANIPMETNPREQRLTTNVAKKIKNSLLDPAAFDFYLLNRGLLLSARTVSFDNYSNQMTIVFEDPDVHGNVDGGHTYKIILANRDQLDLGQQYVKLEILTGVENIFQNLAAARNTSVQVQDKSIAELEKRFEIIKDAIGSEAFSKRVYFKENDSGDIDVADLLAMLNMFNIHKYPGKENFPVVSYSAKKKCIDYYIEYHKKFGESAENPYVKMVPIMCDIFKLYDRIEISMSRFYRQKNQSGRYGSVKGVAAPKGGRSLESKFYGKQLDLYSPTGFLYPILGAFRALVKEENGVYGWKTDPFAVLERVGGELVETTVERSRSLGNNPQSVGKDSGNWKTLYITVMFDMMEL
;
A
#
# COMPACT_ATOMS: atom_id res chain seq x y z
N MET A 1 -2.95 1.29 34.04
CA MET A 1 -4.27 1.95 34.03
C MET A 1 -4.49 2.88 32.84
N ALA A 2 -3.64 3.94 32.60
CA ALA A 2 -3.83 4.82 31.42
C ALA A 2 -3.58 4.14 30.07
N ALA A 3 -2.54 3.31 29.94
CA ALA A 3 -2.25 2.54 28.72
C ALA A 3 -3.28 1.44 28.45
N GLU A 4 -3.78 0.83 29.51
CA GLU A 4 -4.85 -0.17 29.46
C GLU A 4 -6.18 0.48 29.06
N ALA A 5 -6.45 1.69 29.55
CA ALA A 5 -7.63 2.47 29.16
C ALA A 5 -7.54 2.96 27.69
N ALA A 6 -6.37 3.35 27.20
CA ALA A 6 -6.13 3.72 25.81
C ALA A 6 -6.23 2.49 24.88
N TYR A 7 -5.68 1.36 25.30
CA TYR A 7 -5.77 0.07 24.61
C TYR A 7 -7.23 -0.43 24.55
N LEU A 8 -7.94 -0.40 25.66
CA LEU A 8 -9.37 -0.77 25.72
C LEU A 8 -10.25 0.17 24.88
N LYS A 9 -9.96 1.49 24.93
CA LYS A 9 -10.69 2.49 24.13
C LYS A 9 -10.44 2.33 22.63
N TYR A 10 -9.21 2.00 22.23
CA TYR A 10 -8.84 1.69 20.85
C TYR A 10 -9.55 0.40 20.36
N HIS A 11 -9.52 -0.67 21.16
CA HIS A 11 -10.17 -1.93 20.81
C HIS A 11 -11.70 -1.86 20.87
N THR A 12 -12.29 -1.07 21.78
CA THR A 12 -13.74 -0.85 21.84
C THR A 12 -14.21 -0.04 20.64
N TYR A 13 -13.52 1.08 20.32
CA TYR A 13 -13.78 1.89 19.12
C TYR A 13 -13.64 1.06 17.84
N ARG A 14 -12.63 0.21 17.76
CA ARG A 14 -12.41 -0.68 16.63
C ARG A 14 -13.48 -1.77 16.53
N ARG A 15 -13.92 -2.33 17.66
CA ARG A 15 -14.97 -3.36 17.71
C ARG A 15 -16.34 -2.81 17.31
N GLU A 16 -16.63 -1.56 17.67
CA GLU A 16 -17.86 -0.87 17.27
C GLU A 16 -17.83 -0.52 15.79
N ARG A 17 -16.76 0.05 15.31
CA ARG A 17 -16.56 0.35 13.87
C ARG A 17 -16.50 -0.93 13.01
N TRP A 18 -15.99 -2.03 13.56
CA TRP A 18 -16.03 -3.35 12.92
C TRP A 18 -17.46 -3.90 12.86
N LYS A 19 -18.23 -3.73 13.93
CA LYS A 19 -19.66 -4.10 13.96
C LYS A 19 -20.49 -3.24 13.00
N GLU A 20 -20.23 -1.94 12.92
CA GLU A 20 -20.87 -1.06 11.94
C GLU A 20 -20.49 -1.45 10.50
N LYS A 21 -19.23 -1.71 10.22
CA LYS A 21 -18.76 -2.18 8.91
C LYS A 21 -19.29 -3.57 8.55
N ILE A 22 -19.42 -4.48 9.52
CA ILE A 22 -20.07 -5.78 9.32
C ILE A 22 -21.57 -5.58 9.10
N MET A 23 -22.24 -4.70 9.83
CA MET A 23 -23.67 -4.43 9.61
C MET A 23 -23.92 -3.70 8.27
N GLU A 24 -23.04 -2.80 7.83
CA GLU A 24 -23.13 -2.22 6.49
C GLU A 24 -22.83 -3.23 5.37
N HIS A 25 -22.02 -4.27 5.62
CA HIS A 25 -21.69 -5.30 4.62
C HIS A 25 -22.59 -6.56 4.68
N THR A 26 -23.30 -6.79 5.78
CA THR A 26 -24.25 -7.92 5.91
C THR A 26 -25.69 -7.55 5.50
N ASN A 27 -25.95 -6.32 5.22
CA ASN A 27 -27.31 -5.85 4.92
C ASN A 27 -27.61 -5.66 3.45
N ASP A 28 -27.04 -6.37 2.47
CA ASP A 28 -27.68 -6.51 1.14
C ASP A 28 -26.84 -7.17 0.04
N ARG A 29 -25.88 -8.03 0.35
CA ARG A 29 -25.27 -8.87 -0.69
C ARG A 29 -25.53 -10.33 -0.39
N GLY A 30 -26.72 -10.80 -0.75
CA GLY A 30 -26.98 -12.21 -0.91
C GLY A 30 -25.93 -12.85 -1.83
N ALA A 31 -25.66 -14.14 -1.70
CA ALA A 31 -24.72 -14.88 -2.52
C ALA A 31 -24.94 -14.56 -4.02
N LEU A 32 -23.91 -14.11 -4.71
CA LEU A 32 -23.99 -13.84 -6.15
C LEU A 32 -23.89 -15.15 -6.91
N THR A 33 -24.93 -15.46 -7.67
CA THR A 33 -24.99 -16.64 -8.53
C THR A 33 -24.92 -16.21 -10.00
N LEU A 34 -23.90 -16.68 -10.73
CA LEU A 34 -23.76 -16.45 -12.16
C LEU A 34 -24.00 -17.73 -12.93
N LYS A 35 -24.86 -17.67 -13.96
CA LYS A 35 -25.17 -18.79 -14.85
C LYS A 35 -24.96 -18.36 -16.29
N PHE A 36 -24.10 -19.08 -17.02
CA PHE A 36 -23.74 -18.74 -18.40
C PHE A 36 -23.24 -19.96 -19.18
N PRO A 37 -23.36 -19.95 -20.50
CA PRO A 37 -22.92 -21.08 -21.33
C PRO A 37 -21.40 -21.16 -21.41
N VAL A 38 -20.87 -22.38 -21.48
CA VAL A 38 -19.46 -22.65 -21.74
C VAL A 38 -19.29 -23.74 -22.81
N GLN A 39 -18.26 -23.60 -23.63
CA GLN A 39 -17.97 -24.50 -24.71
C GLN A 39 -17.45 -25.87 -24.23
N SER A 40 -16.72 -25.87 -23.11
CA SER A 40 -16.25 -27.08 -22.46
C SER A 40 -16.12 -26.88 -20.97
N PHE A 41 -16.26 -27.98 -20.22
CA PHE A 41 -16.16 -27.98 -18.76
C PHE A 41 -15.50 -29.29 -18.28
N ARG A 42 -14.58 -29.18 -17.31
CA ARG A 42 -13.97 -30.33 -16.64
C ARG A 42 -13.80 -30.03 -15.15
N LYS A 43 -14.18 -30.97 -14.30
CA LYS A 43 -13.88 -31.01 -12.88
C LYS A 43 -12.64 -31.85 -12.64
N ILE A 44 -11.69 -31.32 -11.89
CA ILE A 44 -10.47 -31.99 -11.46
C ILE A 44 -10.53 -32.07 -9.94
N PRO A 45 -10.74 -33.27 -9.36
CA PRO A 45 -10.78 -33.45 -7.92
C PRO A 45 -9.44 -33.07 -7.28
N ASN A 46 -9.47 -32.59 -6.02
CA ASN A 46 -8.24 -32.32 -5.28
C ASN A 46 -7.55 -33.67 -4.95
N PRO A 47 -6.31 -33.91 -5.43
CA PRO A 47 -5.63 -35.19 -5.21
C PRO A 47 -5.17 -35.42 -3.76
N TYR A 48 -5.21 -34.39 -2.91
CA TYR A 48 -4.80 -34.46 -1.50
C TYR A 48 -5.96 -34.74 -0.53
N LEU A 49 -7.21 -34.70 -1.00
CA LEU A 49 -8.36 -35.04 -0.17
C LEU A 49 -8.49 -36.56 -0.04
N LYS A 50 -8.44 -37.05 1.19
CA LYS A 50 -8.85 -38.42 1.50
C LYS A 50 -10.37 -38.47 1.58
N GLU A 51 -10.98 -39.54 1.10
CA GLU A 51 -12.45 -39.72 1.07
C GLU A 51 -13.12 -39.63 2.45
N GLU A 52 -12.34 -39.75 3.53
CA GLU A 52 -12.81 -39.73 4.92
C GLU A 52 -12.91 -38.31 5.52
N GLU A 53 -12.25 -37.32 4.95
CA GLU A 53 -12.32 -35.94 5.43
C GLU A 53 -13.41 -35.21 4.65
N GLY A 54 -14.53 -34.91 5.32
CA GLY A 54 -15.78 -34.35 4.81
C GLY A 54 -15.79 -33.13 3.92
N ASP A 55 -14.65 -32.66 3.41
CA ASP A 55 -14.52 -31.50 2.52
C ASP A 55 -14.61 -31.94 1.04
N LYS A 56 -15.76 -32.53 0.66
CA LYS A 56 -16.06 -32.95 -0.72
C LYS A 56 -16.10 -31.81 -1.75
N GLU A 57 -15.93 -30.57 -1.32
CA GLU A 57 -16.11 -29.37 -2.15
C GLU A 57 -14.80 -28.80 -2.74
N ALA A 58 -13.63 -29.16 -2.23
CA ALA A 58 -12.36 -28.67 -2.75
C ALA A 58 -12.02 -29.34 -4.10
N ALA A 59 -12.09 -28.55 -5.16
CA ALA A 59 -11.83 -29.01 -6.52
C ALA A 59 -11.32 -27.87 -7.41
N MET A 60 -10.71 -28.22 -8.51
CA MET A 60 -10.41 -27.30 -9.61
C MET A 60 -11.36 -27.60 -10.77
N TYR A 61 -11.90 -26.56 -11.36
CA TYR A 61 -12.70 -26.63 -12.56
C TYR A 61 -12.02 -25.86 -13.67
N VAL A 62 -12.03 -26.40 -14.89
CA VAL A 62 -11.54 -25.72 -16.07
C VAL A 62 -12.68 -25.64 -17.09
N ALA A 63 -12.94 -24.43 -17.56
CA ALA A 63 -13.95 -24.19 -18.58
C ALA A 63 -13.38 -23.31 -19.71
N ILE A 64 -13.91 -23.47 -20.94
CA ILE A 64 -13.67 -22.57 -22.06
C ILE A 64 -14.97 -21.80 -22.31
N CYS A 65 -14.91 -20.48 -22.19
CA CYS A 65 -16.06 -19.61 -22.38
C CYS A 65 -15.85 -18.71 -23.60
N ASP A 66 -16.92 -18.51 -24.38
CA ASP A 66 -16.94 -17.46 -25.38
C ASP A 66 -16.83 -16.09 -24.70
N VAL A 67 -16.00 -15.20 -25.22
CA VAL A 67 -15.78 -13.89 -24.60
C VAL A 67 -17.06 -13.02 -24.55
N LYS A 68 -17.98 -13.26 -25.47
CA LYS A 68 -19.29 -12.55 -25.47
C LYS A 68 -20.22 -13.03 -24.35
N GLU A 69 -20.14 -14.28 -23.97
CA GLU A 69 -20.96 -14.90 -22.93
C GLU A 69 -20.38 -14.74 -21.51
N LEU A 70 -19.15 -14.19 -21.40
CA LEU A 70 -18.51 -14.01 -20.11
C LEU A 70 -19.31 -13.01 -19.25
N PRO A 71 -19.73 -13.37 -18.00
CA PRO A 71 -20.48 -12.47 -17.13
C PRO A 71 -19.73 -11.18 -16.81
N ALA A 72 -20.46 -10.06 -16.76
CA ALA A 72 -19.88 -8.73 -16.49
C ALA A 72 -19.70 -8.41 -14.99
N ASN A 73 -20.24 -9.24 -14.11
CA ASN A 73 -20.31 -8.99 -12.66
C ASN A 73 -19.55 -10.01 -11.81
N ILE A 74 -18.48 -10.60 -12.37
CA ILE A 74 -17.54 -11.40 -11.55
C ILE A 74 -16.89 -10.47 -10.52
N PRO A 75 -16.94 -10.83 -9.20
CA PRO A 75 -16.33 -10.02 -8.14
C PRO A 75 -14.84 -9.82 -8.37
N MET A 76 -14.34 -8.60 -8.12
CA MET A 76 -12.94 -8.22 -8.37
C MET A 76 -12.19 -7.84 -7.10
N GLU A 77 -12.83 -7.85 -5.96
CA GLU A 77 -12.30 -7.48 -4.65
C GLU A 77 -11.13 -8.38 -4.23
N THR A 78 -11.18 -9.64 -4.62
CA THR A 78 -10.14 -10.65 -4.39
C THR A 78 -8.87 -10.44 -5.21
N ASN A 79 -8.89 -9.55 -6.22
CA ASN A 79 -7.71 -9.29 -7.03
C ASN A 79 -6.84 -8.19 -6.40
N PRO A 80 -5.57 -8.47 -6.04
CA PRO A 80 -4.71 -7.49 -5.38
C PRO A 80 -4.27 -6.33 -6.28
N ARG A 81 -4.64 -6.36 -7.58
CA ARG A 81 -4.22 -5.37 -8.56
C ARG A 81 -5.39 -4.59 -9.13
N GLU A 82 -5.27 -3.27 -9.19
CA GLU A 82 -6.13 -2.45 -10.03
C GLU A 82 -5.75 -2.65 -11.51
N GLN A 83 -6.74 -2.90 -12.35
CA GLN A 83 -6.53 -3.17 -13.78
C GLN A 83 -6.63 -1.88 -14.58
N ARG A 84 -5.49 -1.26 -14.91
CA ARG A 84 -5.42 -0.09 -15.80
C ARG A 84 -5.34 -0.52 -17.26
N LEU A 85 -6.33 -0.12 -18.05
CA LEU A 85 -6.42 -0.49 -19.48
C LEU A 85 -5.40 0.23 -20.37
N THR A 86 -4.67 1.19 -19.84
CA THR A 86 -3.66 1.98 -20.57
C THR A 86 -2.26 1.38 -20.57
N THR A 87 -2.03 0.31 -19.82
CA THR A 87 -0.71 -0.34 -19.72
C THR A 87 -0.30 -1.05 -21.00
N ASN A 88 1.02 -1.26 -21.18
CA ASN A 88 1.53 -2.02 -22.33
C ASN A 88 1.01 -3.48 -22.34
N VAL A 89 0.80 -4.08 -21.17
CA VAL A 89 0.22 -5.41 -21.03
C VAL A 89 -1.23 -5.39 -21.51
N ALA A 90 -2.02 -4.42 -21.06
CA ALA A 90 -3.40 -4.25 -21.47
C ALA A 90 -3.53 -4.07 -23.01
N LYS A 91 -2.66 -3.25 -23.61
CA LYS A 91 -2.62 -3.05 -25.07
C LYS A 91 -2.30 -4.35 -25.82
N LYS A 92 -1.34 -5.15 -25.34
CA LYS A 92 -1.02 -6.46 -25.95
C LYS A 92 -2.20 -7.43 -25.88
N ILE A 93 -2.87 -7.51 -24.73
CA ILE A 93 -4.07 -8.37 -24.56
C ILE A 93 -5.18 -7.91 -25.51
N LYS A 94 -5.45 -6.58 -25.58
CA LYS A 94 -6.44 -6.02 -26.50
C LYS A 94 -6.13 -6.37 -27.97
N ASN A 95 -4.89 -6.19 -28.40
CA ASN A 95 -4.48 -6.47 -29.78
C ASN A 95 -4.65 -7.95 -30.11
N SER A 96 -4.28 -8.86 -29.21
CA SER A 96 -4.51 -10.30 -29.40
C SER A 96 -5.99 -10.68 -29.41
N LEU A 97 -6.82 -10.05 -28.57
CA LEU A 97 -8.26 -10.28 -28.52
C LEU A 97 -8.97 -9.85 -29.81
N LEU A 98 -8.57 -8.73 -30.40
CA LEU A 98 -9.21 -8.11 -31.57
C LEU A 98 -8.52 -8.46 -32.89
N ASP A 99 -7.53 -9.33 -32.88
CA ASP A 99 -6.86 -9.76 -34.10
C ASP A 99 -7.82 -10.65 -34.95
N PRO A 100 -8.26 -10.20 -36.11
CA PRO A 100 -9.22 -10.97 -36.94
C PRO A 100 -8.63 -12.21 -37.57
N ALA A 101 -7.30 -12.34 -37.60
CA ALA A 101 -6.59 -13.51 -38.18
C ALA A 101 -6.19 -14.54 -37.10
N ALA A 102 -6.33 -14.22 -35.81
CA ALA A 102 -5.92 -15.09 -34.72
C ALA A 102 -7.12 -15.78 -34.07
N PHE A 103 -7.09 -17.12 -34.00
CA PHE A 103 -8.07 -17.95 -33.29
C PHE A 103 -7.43 -18.68 -32.12
N ASP A 104 -6.43 -18.04 -31.48
CA ASP A 104 -5.57 -18.66 -30.49
C ASP A 104 -5.53 -17.88 -29.17
N PHE A 105 -6.38 -16.86 -29.02
CA PHE A 105 -6.41 -16.00 -27.81
C PHE A 105 -6.45 -16.85 -26.53
N TYR A 106 -7.30 -17.88 -26.45
CA TYR A 106 -7.43 -18.72 -25.27
C TYR A 106 -6.18 -19.57 -24.97
N LEU A 107 -5.31 -19.81 -25.95
CA LEU A 107 -4.03 -20.51 -25.79
C LEU A 107 -2.93 -19.57 -25.35
N LEU A 108 -2.86 -18.37 -25.93
CA LEU A 108 -1.83 -17.37 -25.67
C LEU A 108 -2.11 -16.58 -24.40
N ASN A 109 -3.38 -16.41 -24.04
CA ASN A 109 -3.80 -15.75 -22.82
C ASN A 109 -3.89 -16.75 -21.65
N ARG A 110 -3.44 -16.34 -20.46
CA ARG A 110 -3.53 -17.18 -19.26
C ARG A 110 -4.97 -17.48 -18.84
N GLY A 111 -5.94 -16.68 -19.29
CA GLY A 111 -7.33 -16.76 -18.87
C GLY A 111 -7.59 -16.07 -17.53
N LEU A 112 -8.66 -16.51 -16.86
CA LEU A 112 -9.07 -16.02 -15.56
C LEU A 112 -8.92 -17.13 -14.53
N LEU A 113 -8.36 -16.80 -13.37
CA LEU A 113 -8.40 -17.65 -12.19
C LEU A 113 -9.43 -17.08 -11.23
N LEU A 114 -10.41 -17.89 -10.85
CA LEU A 114 -11.48 -17.53 -9.94
C LEU A 114 -11.45 -18.43 -8.70
N SER A 115 -11.87 -17.89 -7.56
CA SER A 115 -12.26 -18.65 -6.39
C SER A 115 -13.77 -18.55 -6.22
N ALA A 116 -14.42 -19.66 -5.85
CA ALA A 116 -15.87 -19.71 -5.73
C ALA A 116 -16.30 -20.65 -4.61
N ARG A 117 -17.50 -20.43 -4.02
CA ARG A 117 -18.08 -21.35 -3.05
C ARG A 117 -18.44 -22.68 -3.67
N THR A 118 -19.18 -22.64 -4.78
CA THR A 118 -19.57 -23.84 -5.52
C THR A 118 -19.56 -23.60 -7.02
N VAL A 119 -19.36 -24.69 -7.76
CA VAL A 119 -19.46 -24.72 -9.22
C VAL A 119 -20.25 -25.95 -9.62
N SER A 120 -21.25 -25.77 -10.48
CA SER A 120 -22.02 -26.85 -11.10
C SER A 120 -22.13 -26.66 -12.59
N PHE A 121 -22.37 -27.76 -13.31
CA PHE A 121 -22.51 -27.74 -14.76
C PHE A 121 -23.68 -28.63 -15.18
N ASP A 122 -24.54 -28.07 -16.03
CA ASP A 122 -25.64 -28.78 -16.65
C ASP A 122 -25.23 -29.22 -18.04
N ASN A 123 -25.02 -30.52 -18.19
CA ASN A 123 -24.62 -31.15 -19.48
C ASN A 123 -25.69 -31.02 -20.55
N TYR A 124 -26.96 -30.80 -20.17
CA TYR A 124 -28.04 -30.71 -21.16
C TYR A 124 -28.10 -29.33 -21.82
N SER A 125 -27.95 -28.28 -21.02
CA SER A 125 -27.97 -26.90 -21.52
C SER A 125 -26.60 -26.31 -21.77
N ASN A 126 -25.50 -27.03 -21.47
CA ASN A 126 -24.12 -26.55 -21.49
C ASN A 126 -23.89 -25.31 -20.65
N GLN A 127 -24.63 -25.15 -19.54
CA GLN A 127 -24.54 -24.00 -18.67
C GLN A 127 -23.76 -24.32 -17.40
N MET A 128 -22.79 -23.46 -17.11
CA MET A 128 -22.07 -23.45 -15.86
C MET A 128 -22.73 -22.46 -14.88
N THR A 129 -22.86 -22.88 -13.63
CA THR A 129 -23.33 -22.03 -12.53
C THR A 129 -22.21 -21.90 -11.52
N ILE A 130 -21.85 -20.66 -11.17
CA ILE A 130 -20.84 -20.32 -10.15
C ILE A 130 -21.52 -19.52 -9.04
N VAL A 131 -21.23 -19.85 -7.79
CA VAL A 131 -21.72 -19.14 -6.60
C VAL A 131 -20.55 -18.47 -5.89
N PHE A 132 -20.64 -17.16 -5.69
CA PHE A 132 -19.73 -16.33 -4.90
C PHE A 132 -20.50 -15.90 -3.64
N GLU A 133 -20.05 -16.35 -2.48
CA GLU A 133 -20.72 -16.11 -1.20
C GLU A 133 -20.04 -15.03 -0.38
N ASP A 134 -18.69 -15.05 -0.35
CA ASP A 134 -17.87 -14.12 0.42
C ASP A 134 -16.97 -13.31 -0.54
N PRO A 135 -17.20 -11.99 -0.70
CA PRO A 135 -16.42 -11.15 -1.61
C PRO A 135 -14.94 -10.98 -1.19
N ASP A 136 -14.58 -11.29 0.06
CA ASP A 136 -13.18 -11.23 0.52
C ASP A 136 -12.35 -12.43 0.02
N VAL A 137 -12.98 -13.54 -0.33
CA VAL A 137 -12.30 -14.79 -0.76
C VAL A 137 -12.85 -15.39 -2.06
N HIS A 138 -14.05 -15.00 -2.50
CA HIS A 138 -14.65 -15.48 -3.75
C HIS A 138 -14.68 -14.39 -4.80
N GLY A 139 -14.08 -14.66 -5.96
CA GLY A 139 -13.98 -13.70 -7.07
C GLY A 139 -12.80 -13.96 -7.98
N ASN A 140 -12.38 -12.92 -8.69
CA ASN A 140 -11.24 -12.98 -9.60
C ASN A 140 -9.91 -12.91 -8.82
N VAL A 141 -9.14 -13.99 -8.82
CA VAL A 141 -7.83 -14.09 -8.15
C VAL A 141 -6.70 -13.60 -9.07
N ASP A 142 -6.75 -13.97 -10.37
CA ASP A 142 -5.78 -13.54 -11.39
C ASP A 142 -6.47 -13.39 -12.75
N GLY A 143 -5.83 -12.68 -13.69
CA GLY A 143 -6.38 -12.42 -15.02
C GLY A 143 -7.30 -11.18 -15.10
N GLY A 144 -7.33 -10.31 -14.09
CA GLY A 144 -8.19 -9.14 -14.05
C GLY A 144 -8.03 -8.17 -15.23
N HIS A 145 -6.81 -7.99 -15.78
CA HIS A 145 -6.61 -7.23 -17.01
C HIS A 145 -7.31 -7.88 -18.21
N THR A 146 -7.19 -9.21 -18.36
CA THR A 146 -7.88 -9.97 -19.40
C THR A 146 -9.38 -9.78 -19.29
N TYR A 147 -9.93 -9.92 -18.08
CA TYR A 147 -11.35 -9.74 -17.82
C TYR A 147 -11.86 -8.36 -18.24
N LYS A 148 -11.25 -7.28 -17.72
CA LYS A 148 -11.67 -5.91 -18.07
C LYS A 148 -11.51 -5.58 -19.56
N ILE A 149 -10.47 -6.11 -20.22
CA ILE A 149 -10.28 -5.90 -21.65
C ILE A 149 -11.34 -6.61 -22.46
N ILE A 150 -11.69 -7.85 -22.09
CA ILE A 150 -12.79 -8.59 -22.73
C ILE A 150 -14.09 -7.76 -22.60
N LEU A 151 -14.46 -7.36 -21.38
CA LEU A 151 -15.70 -6.59 -21.15
C LEU A 151 -15.73 -5.28 -21.95
N ALA A 152 -14.60 -4.58 -22.06
CA ALA A 152 -14.53 -3.30 -22.76
C ALA A 152 -14.55 -3.43 -24.31
N ASN A 153 -14.29 -4.61 -24.87
CA ASN A 153 -14.09 -4.76 -26.31
C ASN A 153 -14.93 -5.90 -26.95
N ARG A 154 -15.56 -6.77 -26.17
CA ARG A 154 -16.30 -7.94 -26.67
C ARG A 154 -17.44 -7.62 -27.63
N ASP A 155 -17.99 -6.41 -27.56
CA ASP A 155 -19.05 -5.99 -28.46
C ASP A 155 -18.58 -5.78 -29.93
N GLN A 156 -17.25 -5.72 -30.12
CA GLN A 156 -16.60 -5.64 -31.44
C GLN A 156 -16.37 -7.02 -32.07
N LEU A 157 -16.70 -8.11 -31.38
CA LEU A 157 -16.48 -9.48 -31.80
C LEU A 157 -17.80 -10.20 -32.09
N ASP A 158 -17.76 -11.21 -32.94
CA ASP A 158 -18.89 -12.10 -33.14
C ASP A 158 -18.86 -13.27 -32.15
N LEU A 159 -20.03 -13.86 -31.89
CA LEU A 159 -20.14 -15.09 -31.10
C LEU A 159 -19.36 -16.23 -31.79
N GLY A 160 -18.56 -16.94 -31.02
CA GLY A 160 -17.70 -18.02 -31.54
C GLY A 160 -16.37 -17.55 -32.12
N GLN A 161 -16.06 -16.27 -32.12
CA GLN A 161 -14.84 -15.73 -32.68
C GLN A 161 -13.64 -15.88 -31.71
N GLN A 162 -13.83 -15.59 -30.42
CA GLN A 162 -12.77 -15.68 -29.44
C GLN A 162 -13.26 -16.35 -28.15
N TYR A 163 -12.36 -17.07 -27.51
CA TYR A 163 -12.64 -17.79 -26.26
C TYR A 163 -11.64 -17.42 -25.18
N VAL A 164 -12.07 -17.58 -23.91
CA VAL A 164 -11.21 -17.40 -22.73
C VAL A 164 -11.27 -18.64 -21.84
N LYS A 165 -10.12 -19.02 -21.30
CA LYS A 165 -10.02 -20.09 -20.31
C LYS A 165 -10.42 -19.56 -18.93
N LEU A 166 -11.25 -20.30 -18.23
CA LEU A 166 -11.60 -20.09 -16.83
C LEU A 166 -11.03 -21.24 -16.00
N GLU A 167 -10.26 -20.95 -15.00
CA GLU A 167 -9.83 -21.86 -13.94
C GLU A 167 -10.53 -21.45 -12.65
N ILE A 168 -11.35 -22.32 -12.07
CA ILE A 168 -12.15 -22.00 -10.89
C ILE A 168 -11.77 -22.97 -9.78
N LEU A 169 -11.48 -22.45 -8.60
CA LEU A 169 -11.12 -23.20 -7.41
C LEU A 169 -12.22 -23.10 -6.37
N THR A 170 -12.58 -24.23 -5.74
CA THR A 170 -13.49 -24.28 -4.59
C THR A 170 -12.79 -24.89 -3.39
N GLY A 171 -13.26 -24.58 -2.15
CA GLY A 171 -12.68 -25.07 -0.91
C GLY A 171 -11.27 -24.54 -0.65
N VAL A 172 -10.98 -23.30 -1.10
CA VAL A 172 -9.66 -22.65 -0.98
C VAL A 172 -9.65 -21.49 0.06
N GLU A 173 -10.73 -21.30 0.79
CA GLU A 173 -10.92 -20.18 1.72
C GLU A 173 -9.79 -20.10 2.75
N ASN A 174 -9.41 -21.23 3.34
CA ASN A 174 -8.35 -21.32 4.35
C ASN A 174 -6.93 -21.06 3.80
N ILE A 175 -6.72 -21.22 2.49
CA ILE A 175 -5.41 -21.03 1.83
C ILE A 175 -5.43 -19.86 0.85
N PHE A 176 -6.52 -19.10 0.79
CA PHE A 176 -6.74 -18.06 -0.23
C PHE A 176 -5.60 -17.06 -0.31
N GLN A 177 -5.08 -16.58 0.81
CA GLN A 177 -3.98 -15.62 0.85
C GLN A 177 -2.69 -16.19 0.22
N ASN A 178 -2.36 -17.44 0.55
CA ASN A 178 -1.20 -18.13 -0.03
C ASN A 178 -1.41 -18.39 -1.52
N LEU A 179 -2.62 -18.75 -1.95
CA LEU A 179 -2.99 -18.94 -3.32
C LEU A 179 -2.84 -17.65 -4.14
N ALA A 180 -3.41 -16.54 -3.64
CA ALA A 180 -3.31 -15.24 -4.29
C ALA A 180 -1.85 -14.78 -4.40
N ALA A 181 -1.05 -14.95 -3.35
CA ALA A 181 0.38 -14.66 -3.36
C ALA A 181 1.12 -15.51 -4.40
N ALA A 182 0.93 -16.84 -4.41
CA ALA A 182 1.63 -17.75 -5.30
C ALA A 182 1.29 -17.51 -6.79
N ARG A 183 0.02 -17.27 -7.11
CA ARG A 183 -0.43 -17.04 -8.49
C ARG A 183 -0.02 -15.69 -9.05
N ASN A 184 0.16 -14.70 -8.18
CA ASN A 184 0.60 -13.36 -8.57
C ASN A 184 2.13 -13.16 -8.53
N THR A 185 2.91 -14.11 -8.00
CA THR A 185 4.40 -14.04 -7.96
C THR A 185 5.06 -14.16 -9.33
N SER A 186 4.39 -14.65 -10.33
CA SER A 186 4.94 -14.71 -11.72
C SER A 186 5.06 -13.33 -12.40
N VAL A 187 4.44 -12.29 -11.81
CA VAL A 187 4.73 -10.87 -12.04
C VAL A 187 4.87 -10.31 -10.63
N GLN A 188 6.03 -9.77 -10.26
CA GLN A 188 6.31 -9.28 -8.90
C GLN A 188 5.15 -8.45 -8.36
N VAL A 189 4.20 -9.09 -7.65
CA VAL A 189 3.26 -8.36 -6.79
C VAL A 189 4.10 -7.75 -5.70
N GLN A 190 4.00 -6.45 -5.53
CA GLN A 190 4.75 -5.79 -4.45
C GLN A 190 4.24 -6.33 -3.12
N ASP A 191 5.16 -6.50 -2.17
CA ASP A 191 4.87 -7.01 -0.83
C ASP A 191 3.75 -6.22 -0.13
N LYS A 192 3.60 -4.93 -0.46
CA LYS A 192 2.50 -4.08 0.04
C LYS A 192 1.11 -4.53 -0.43
N SER A 193 0.98 -5.01 -1.67
CA SER A 193 -0.33 -5.47 -2.18
C SER A 193 -0.76 -6.77 -1.51
N ILE A 194 0.19 -7.65 -1.19
CA ILE A 194 -0.07 -8.85 -0.39
C ILE A 194 -0.45 -8.47 1.04
N ALA A 195 0.29 -7.54 1.65
CA ALA A 195 0.01 -7.06 2.99
C ALA A 195 -1.37 -6.39 3.10
N GLU A 196 -1.83 -5.72 2.05
CA GLU A 196 -3.18 -5.14 1.99
C GLU A 196 -4.27 -6.22 1.94
N LEU A 197 -4.09 -7.27 1.12
CA LEU A 197 -5.01 -8.43 1.10
C LEU A 197 -5.11 -9.11 2.47
N GLU A 198 -4.00 -9.19 3.19
CA GLU A 198 -3.94 -9.75 4.54
C GLU A 198 -4.42 -8.76 5.62
N LYS A 199 -4.97 -7.60 5.23
CA LYS A 199 -5.47 -6.53 6.14
C LYS A 199 -4.42 -6.07 7.17
N ARG A 200 -3.13 -6.09 6.80
CA ARG A 200 -2.04 -5.74 7.73
C ARG A 200 -1.87 -4.25 7.94
N PHE A 201 -2.44 -3.41 7.06
CA PHE A 201 -2.32 -1.95 7.17
C PHE A 201 -3.39 -1.29 8.04
N GLU A 202 -4.25 -2.05 8.69
CA GLU A 202 -5.35 -1.48 9.50
C GLU A 202 -4.82 -0.55 10.61
N ILE A 203 -3.69 -0.86 11.25
CA ILE A 203 -3.03 0.03 12.23
C ILE A 203 -2.79 1.41 11.64
N ILE A 204 -2.29 1.47 10.40
CA ILE A 204 -1.98 2.74 9.72
C ILE A 204 -3.27 3.43 9.28
N LYS A 205 -4.19 2.69 8.65
CA LYS A 205 -5.47 3.23 8.16
C LYS A 205 -6.30 3.84 9.28
N ASP A 206 -6.37 3.15 10.41
CA ASP A 206 -7.13 3.63 11.57
C ASP A 206 -6.48 4.86 12.18
N ALA A 207 -5.14 4.89 12.30
CA ALA A 207 -4.42 6.03 12.84
C ALA A 207 -4.57 7.30 11.99
N ILE A 208 -4.57 7.18 10.65
CA ILE A 208 -4.70 8.33 9.74
C ILE A 208 -6.13 8.59 9.27
N GLY A 209 -7.11 7.78 9.69
CA GLY A 209 -8.46 7.76 9.10
C GLY A 209 -9.20 9.11 9.17
N SER A 210 -8.90 9.94 10.18
CA SER A 210 -9.46 11.29 10.33
C SER A 210 -8.67 12.39 9.61
N GLU A 211 -7.47 12.08 9.08
CA GLU A 211 -6.60 13.07 8.45
C GLU A 211 -7.05 13.38 7.01
N ALA A 212 -6.90 14.63 6.58
CA ALA A 212 -7.33 15.09 5.27
C ALA A 212 -6.69 14.32 4.10
N PHE A 213 -5.48 13.81 4.29
CA PHE A 213 -4.75 13.06 3.28
C PHE A 213 -5.07 11.56 3.23
N SER A 214 -5.85 11.02 4.18
CA SER A 214 -6.10 9.57 4.32
C SER A 214 -6.60 8.91 3.02
N LYS A 215 -7.52 9.58 2.31
CA LYS A 215 -8.08 9.10 1.03
C LYS A 215 -7.10 9.17 -0.15
N ARG A 216 -5.98 9.88 0.01
CA ARG A 216 -4.92 10.02 -1.00
C ARG A 216 -3.86 8.93 -0.87
N VAL A 217 -3.87 8.16 0.24
CA VAL A 217 -2.92 7.08 0.48
C VAL A 217 -3.36 5.82 -0.25
N TYR A 218 -2.46 5.25 -1.07
CA TYR A 218 -2.69 3.97 -1.71
C TYR A 218 -1.85 2.87 -1.07
N PHE A 219 -2.48 1.71 -0.84
CA PHE A 219 -1.93 0.58 -0.10
C PHE A 219 -1.54 -0.60 -0.99
N LYS A 220 -2.03 -0.64 -2.21
CA LYS A 220 -1.73 -1.67 -3.21
C LYS A 220 -1.33 -1.05 -4.55
N GLU A 221 -0.73 -1.86 -5.43
CA GLU A 221 -0.39 -1.42 -6.76
C GLU A 221 -1.61 -0.96 -7.55
N ASN A 222 -1.44 0.16 -8.25
CA ASN A 222 -2.46 0.77 -9.12
C ASN A 222 -3.76 1.19 -8.39
N ASP A 223 -3.74 1.28 -7.08
CA ASP A 223 -4.84 1.89 -6.31
C ASP A 223 -4.94 3.40 -6.60
N SER A 224 -6.10 3.98 -6.37
CA SER A 224 -6.30 5.42 -6.52
C SER A 224 -5.62 6.17 -5.38
N GLY A 225 -4.81 7.16 -5.71
CA GLY A 225 -4.08 7.98 -4.72
C GLY A 225 -2.76 8.48 -5.28
N ASP A 226 -2.16 9.44 -4.61
CA ASP A 226 -0.88 10.04 -4.96
C ASP A 226 0.18 9.90 -3.86
N ILE A 227 -0.20 9.31 -2.71
CA ILE A 227 0.69 9.07 -1.57
C ILE A 227 0.88 7.56 -1.41
N ASP A 228 2.09 7.07 -1.64
CA ASP A 228 2.41 5.65 -1.43
C ASP A 228 2.53 5.34 0.07
N VAL A 229 1.87 4.26 0.54
CA VAL A 229 2.05 3.75 1.92
C VAL A 229 3.52 3.50 2.24
N ALA A 230 4.35 3.16 1.25
CA ALA A 230 5.79 3.03 1.44
C ALA A 230 6.46 4.32 1.94
N ASP A 231 5.95 5.50 1.55
CA ASP A 231 6.45 6.78 2.04
C ASP A 231 6.08 7.01 3.51
N LEU A 232 4.83 6.65 3.90
CA LEU A 232 4.41 6.69 5.28
C LEU A 232 5.28 5.78 6.14
N LEU A 233 5.44 4.52 5.73
CA LEU A 233 6.23 3.53 6.46
C LEU A 233 7.71 3.91 6.55
N ALA A 234 8.27 4.54 5.51
CA ALA A 234 9.62 5.06 5.55
C ALA A 234 9.79 6.17 6.60
N MET A 235 8.81 7.08 6.71
CA MET A 235 8.82 8.12 7.73
C MET A 235 8.62 7.53 9.13
N LEU A 236 7.63 6.65 9.31
CA LEU A 236 7.38 5.99 10.60
C LEU A 236 8.57 5.16 11.07
N ASN A 237 9.27 4.46 10.16
CA ASN A 237 10.47 3.72 10.49
C ASN A 237 11.57 4.60 11.10
N MET A 238 11.63 5.90 10.76
CA MET A 238 12.59 6.82 11.36
C MET A 238 12.37 7.00 12.86
N PHE A 239 11.12 6.88 13.32
CA PHE A 239 10.72 7.07 14.71
C PHE A 239 10.60 5.76 15.52
N ASN A 240 10.96 4.64 14.92
CA ASN A 240 10.99 3.37 15.62
C ASN A 240 12.20 3.31 16.58
N ILE A 241 12.02 3.78 17.81
CA ILE A 241 13.07 3.81 18.84
C ILE A 241 13.45 2.41 19.34
N HIS A 242 12.60 1.41 19.11
CA HIS A 242 12.94 0.01 19.38
C HIS A 242 14.02 -0.51 18.41
N LYS A 243 13.92 -0.13 17.14
CA LYS A 243 14.90 -0.51 16.10
C LYS A 243 16.14 0.37 16.12
N TYR A 244 15.98 1.65 16.42
CA TYR A 244 17.02 2.67 16.41
C TYR A 244 17.12 3.36 17.78
N PRO A 245 17.57 2.64 18.82
CA PRO A 245 17.73 3.23 20.14
C PRO A 245 18.97 4.15 20.16
N GLY A 246 18.78 5.42 20.52
CA GLY A 246 19.89 6.36 20.74
C GLY A 246 20.64 6.81 19.47
N LYS A 247 21.93 7.13 19.63
CA LYS A 247 22.76 7.91 18.70
C LYS A 247 23.77 7.08 17.87
N GLU A 248 23.68 5.78 17.88
CA GLU A 248 24.64 4.92 17.19
C GLU A 248 24.12 4.38 15.86
N ASN A 249 22.82 4.13 15.78
CA ASN A 249 22.16 3.62 14.58
C ASN A 249 21.16 4.63 14.02
N PHE A 250 21.33 5.01 12.76
CA PHE A 250 20.47 5.96 12.09
C PHE A 250 19.61 5.29 11.01
N PRO A 251 18.36 5.72 10.82
CA PRO A 251 17.40 5.10 9.91
C PRO A 251 17.64 5.51 8.44
N VAL A 252 18.89 5.49 7.97
CA VAL A 252 19.28 5.83 6.59
C VAL A 252 18.51 4.99 5.56
N VAL A 253 18.12 3.77 5.93
CA VAL A 253 17.32 2.86 5.11
C VAL A 253 15.97 3.47 4.72
N SER A 254 15.39 4.32 5.56
CA SER A 254 14.13 5.03 5.28
C SER A 254 14.22 5.90 4.02
N TYR A 255 15.39 6.47 3.77
CA TYR A 255 15.66 7.21 2.55
C TYR A 255 16.17 6.32 1.41
N SER A 256 17.15 5.45 1.69
CA SER A 256 17.90 4.72 0.66
C SER A 256 17.19 3.48 0.11
N ALA A 257 16.27 2.89 0.87
CA ALA A 257 15.61 1.63 0.52
C ALA A 257 14.21 1.52 1.14
N LYS A 258 13.26 2.33 0.68
CA LYS A 258 11.88 2.38 1.21
C LYS A 258 11.18 1.01 1.24
N LYS A 259 11.47 0.12 0.27
CA LYS A 259 10.94 -1.24 0.25
C LYS A 259 11.25 -1.99 1.54
N LYS A 260 12.46 -1.86 2.08
CA LYS A 260 12.83 -2.49 3.37
C LYS A 260 11.98 -1.99 4.55
N CYS A 261 11.44 -0.78 4.47
CA CYS A 261 10.55 -0.26 5.52
C CYS A 261 9.20 -0.98 5.49
N ILE A 262 8.71 -1.39 4.31
CA ILE A 262 7.54 -2.26 4.17
C ILE A 262 7.84 -3.63 4.77
N ASP A 263 9.00 -4.21 4.42
CA ASP A 263 9.42 -5.52 4.95
C ASP A 263 9.48 -5.51 6.49
N TYR A 264 10.06 -4.45 7.08
CA TYR A 264 10.09 -4.30 8.54
C TYR A 264 8.70 -4.18 9.15
N TYR A 265 7.82 -3.40 8.53
CA TYR A 265 6.43 -3.29 8.99
C TYR A 265 5.74 -4.65 8.99
N ILE A 266 5.84 -5.39 7.88
CA ILE A 266 5.25 -6.73 7.72
C ILE A 266 5.85 -7.71 8.75
N GLU A 267 7.16 -7.67 8.98
CA GLU A 267 7.85 -8.51 9.97
C GLU A 267 7.32 -8.23 11.40
N TYR A 268 7.24 -6.95 11.79
CA TYR A 268 6.68 -6.58 13.09
C TYR A 268 5.21 -6.97 13.23
N HIS A 269 4.42 -6.80 12.16
CA HIS A 269 3.01 -7.20 12.17
C HIS A 269 2.87 -8.73 12.26
N LYS A 270 3.70 -9.51 11.55
CA LYS A 270 3.73 -10.98 11.67
C LYS A 270 4.06 -11.44 13.09
N LYS A 271 5.01 -10.76 13.73
CA LYS A 271 5.51 -11.14 15.06
C LYS A 271 4.56 -10.74 16.18
N PHE A 272 4.00 -9.55 16.12
CA PHE A 272 3.27 -8.93 17.22
C PHE A 272 1.79 -8.65 16.90
N GLY A 273 1.38 -8.77 15.63
CA GLY A 273 0.03 -8.39 15.21
C GLY A 273 -0.27 -6.94 15.57
N GLU A 274 -1.41 -6.74 16.20
CA GLU A 274 -1.89 -5.45 16.70
C GLU A 274 -1.75 -5.33 18.22
N SER A 275 -0.89 -6.14 18.82
CA SER A 275 -0.64 -6.07 20.25
C SER A 275 0.14 -4.80 20.64
N ALA A 276 0.08 -4.45 21.92
CA ALA A 276 0.80 -3.32 22.48
C ALA A 276 2.35 -3.46 22.38
N GLU A 277 2.87 -4.62 22.01
CA GLU A 277 4.30 -4.84 21.79
C GLU A 277 4.75 -4.38 20.40
N ASN A 278 3.82 -4.22 19.46
CA ASN A 278 4.14 -3.76 18.12
C ASN A 278 4.57 -2.28 18.14
N PRO A 279 5.80 -1.94 17.69
CA PRO A 279 6.26 -0.55 17.66
C PRO A 279 5.37 0.41 16.90
N TYR A 280 4.66 -0.06 15.87
CA TYR A 280 3.74 0.77 15.08
C TYR A 280 2.42 1.02 15.84
N VAL A 281 1.97 0.10 16.68
CA VAL A 281 0.86 0.34 17.61
C VAL A 281 1.27 1.34 18.69
N LYS A 282 2.47 1.16 19.28
CA LYS A 282 3.03 2.13 20.23
C LYS A 282 3.11 3.54 19.66
N MET A 283 3.37 3.67 18.36
CA MET A 283 3.57 4.95 17.65
C MET A 283 2.26 5.67 17.31
N VAL A 284 1.11 5.01 17.38
CA VAL A 284 -0.19 5.60 17.00
C VAL A 284 -0.43 7.00 17.60
N PRO A 285 -0.11 7.27 18.89
CA PRO A 285 -0.36 8.60 19.48
C PRO A 285 0.42 9.75 18.82
N ILE A 286 1.59 9.47 18.21
CA ILE A 286 2.43 10.50 17.57
C ILE A 286 2.45 10.38 16.04
N MET A 287 1.75 9.40 15.47
CA MET A 287 1.85 9.06 14.05
C MET A 287 1.46 10.25 13.14
N CYS A 288 0.34 10.88 13.42
CA CYS A 288 -0.12 12.03 12.61
C CYS A 288 0.78 13.26 12.78
N ASP A 289 1.37 13.44 13.96
CA ASP A 289 2.31 14.55 14.21
C ASP A 289 3.58 14.40 13.36
N ILE A 290 4.04 13.18 13.11
CA ILE A 290 5.19 12.91 12.22
C ILE A 290 4.91 13.44 10.80
N PHE A 291 3.71 13.22 10.26
CA PHE A 291 3.34 13.71 8.93
C PHE A 291 3.14 15.23 8.91
N LYS A 292 2.55 15.79 9.97
CA LYS A 292 2.46 17.25 10.17
C LYS A 292 3.84 17.90 10.25
N LEU A 293 4.75 17.26 10.98
CA LEU A 293 6.13 17.72 11.13
C LEU A 293 6.87 17.71 9.79
N TYR A 294 6.71 16.65 8.98
CA TYR A 294 7.27 16.59 7.64
C TYR A 294 6.83 17.77 6.77
N ASP A 295 5.54 18.02 6.68
CA ASP A 295 5.01 19.15 5.91
C ASP A 295 5.49 20.50 6.48
N ARG A 296 5.55 20.64 7.81
CA ARG A 296 6.04 21.85 8.46
C ARG A 296 7.50 22.13 8.15
N ILE A 297 8.35 21.08 8.13
CA ILE A 297 9.75 21.20 7.71
C ILE A 297 9.80 21.65 6.25
N GLU A 298 9.10 20.98 5.34
CA GLU A 298 9.10 21.28 3.90
C GLU A 298 8.70 22.72 3.61
N ILE A 299 7.61 23.20 4.21
CA ILE A 299 7.11 24.58 4.09
C ILE A 299 8.15 25.59 4.60
N SER A 300 8.87 25.26 5.65
CA SER A 300 9.76 26.18 6.34
C SER A 300 11.20 26.22 5.81
N MET A 301 11.60 25.29 4.90
CA MET A 301 12.99 25.18 4.43
C MET A 301 13.58 26.49 3.94
N SER A 302 12.86 27.25 3.13
CA SER A 302 13.33 28.54 2.60
C SER A 302 13.50 29.60 3.70
N ARG A 303 12.58 29.62 4.67
CA ARG A 303 12.64 30.53 5.81
C ARG A 303 13.81 30.19 6.72
N PHE A 304 13.99 28.92 7.08
CA PHE A 304 15.08 28.43 7.93
C PHE A 304 16.45 28.67 7.30
N TYR A 305 16.59 28.43 5.99
CA TYR A 305 17.83 28.73 5.29
C TYR A 305 18.23 30.21 5.40
N ARG A 306 17.26 31.14 5.27
CA ARG A 306 17.50 32.58 5.38
C ARG A 306 17.86 33.04 6.78
N GLN A 307 17.44 32.34 7.84
CA GLN A 307 17.81 32.67 9.23
C GLN A 307 19.32 32.65 9.45
N LYS A 308 20.03 31.73 8.80
CA LYS A 308 21.49 31.58 8.90
C LYS A 308 22.23 32.22 7.73
N ASN A 309 21.58 32.40 6.59
CA ASN A 309 22.14 32.90 5.35
C ASN A 309 21.33 34.11 4.86
N GLN A 310 21.49 35.28 5.50
CA GLN A 310 20.66 36.46 5.25
C GLN A 310 20.65 36.94 3.79
N SER A 311 21.78 36.84 3.06
CA SER A 311 21.90 37.15 1.63
C SER A 311 21.66 35.95 0.72
N GLY A 312 21.51 34.75 1.28
CA GLY A 312 21.37 33.48 0.54
C GLY A 312 19.97 33.25 -0.02
N ARG A 313 19.92 32.77 -1.25
CA ARG A 313 18.67 32.33 -1.91
C ARG A 313 18.57 30.82 -1.85
N TYR A 314 17.64 30.29 -1.11
CA TYR A 314 17.43 28.84 -1.00
C TYR A 314 17.19 28.17 -2.37
N GLY A 315 16.50 28.85 -3.28
CA GLY A 315 16.29 28.37 -4.65
C GLY A 315 17.55 28.19 -5.50
N SER A 316 18.71 28.74 -5.06
CA SER A 316 20.01 28.52 -5.73
C SER A 316 20.73 27.26 -5.24
N VAL A 317 20.25 26.62 -4.18
CA VAL A 317 20.82 25.37 -3.68
C VAL A 317 20.54 24.24 -4.67
N LYS A 318 21.59 23.48 -5.04
CA LYS A 318 21.47 22.39 -6.01
C LYS A 318 20.42 21.36 -5.58
N GLY A 319 19.47 21.07 -6.47
CA GLY A 319 18.38 20.16 -6.22
C GLY A 319 17.09 20.81 -5.69
N VAL A 320 17.17 22.06 -5.22
CA VAL A 320 15.99 22.88 -4.93
C VAL A 320 15.46 23.46 -6.23
N ALA A 321 14.15 23.45 -6.43
CA ALA A 321 13.54 23.88 -7.68
C ALA A 321 12.27 24.69 -7.46
N ALA A 322 12.10 25.72 -8.29
CA ALA A 322 10.83 26.44 -8.39
C ALA A 322 9.79 25.63 -9.21
N PRO A 323 8.49 25.87 -9.01
CA PRO A 323 7.45 25.25 -9.82
C PRO A 323 7.62 25.59 -11.29
N LYS A 324 7.50 24.59 -12.16
CA LYS A 324 7.59 24.78 -13.61
C LYS A 324 6.20 25.05 -14.19
N GLY A 325 6.10 25.99 -15.13
CA GLY A 325 4.89 26.21 -15.94
C GLY A 325 3.68 26.74 -15.15
N GLY A 326 3.91 27.54 -14.10
CA GLY A 326 2.81 28.18 -13.33
C GLY A 326 1.99 27.21 -12.46
N ARG A 327 2.47 25.97 -12.27
CA ARG A 327 1.81 24.99 -11.39
C ARG A 327 2.05 25.38 -9.92
N SER A 328 1.00 25.29 -9.11
CA SER A 328 1.13 25.37 -7.65
C SER A 328 1.89 24.13 -7.14
N LEU A 329 2.85 24.35 -6.24
CA LEU A 329 3.45 23.27 -5.46
C LEU A 329 2.73 23.19 -4.11
N GLU A 330 2.40 21.99 -3.71
CA GLU A 330 1.72 21.74 -2.45
C GLU A 330 2.52 20.73 -1.61
N SER A 331 2.45 20.90 -0.28
CA SER A 331 3.05 19.96 0.66
C SER A 331 2.37 18.59 0.57
N LYS A 332 3.15 17.55 0.85
CA LYS A 332 2.80 16.17 0.54
C LYS A 332 1.49 15.70 1.19
N PHE A 333 1.27 16.02 2.45
CA PHE A 333 0.15 15.51 3.23
C PHE A 333 -1.04 16.48 3.30
N TYR A 334 -0.77 17.72 3.68
CA TYR A 334 -1.82 18.69 4.00
C TYR A 334 -2.08 19.72 2.89
N GLY A 335 -1.47 19.57 1.72
CA GLY A 335 -1.76 20.40 0.55
C GLY A 335 -1.48 21.90 0.78
N LYS A 336 -0.52 22.24 1.64
CA LYS A 336 -0.15 23.64 1.88
C LYS A 336 0.76 24.12 0.77
N GLN A 337 0.54 25.37 0.33
CA GLN A 337 1.34 25.95 -0.76
C GLN A 337 2.83 26.02 -0.41
N LEU A 338 3.65 25.61 -1.36
CA LEU A 338 5.11 25.67 -1.29
C LEU A 338 5.64 26.66 -2.33
N ASP A 339 6.64 27.45 -1.92
CA ASP A 339 7.36 28.35 -2.83
C ASP A 339 8.39 27.60 -3.68
N LEU A 340 9.03 26.60 -3.07
CA LEU A 340 10.14 25.84 -3.65
C LEU A 340 10.01 24.35 -3.28
N TYR A 341 10.33 23.49 -4.22
CA TYR A 341 10.50 22.06 -3.98
C TYR A 341 11.84 21.79 -3.28
N SER A 342 11.83 21.06 -2.19
CA SER A 342 13.02 20.61 -1.47
C SER A 342 13.26 19.12 -1.71
N PRO A 343 14.52 18.70 -1.99
CA PRO A 343 14.84 17.28 -2.21
C PRO A 343 14.55 16.45 -0.95
N THR A 344 13.98 15.27 -1.11
CA THR A 344 13.74 14.33 -0.01
C THR A 344 15.04 13.94 0.72
N GLY A 345 16.20 13.99 0.02
CA GLY A 345 17.50 13.78 0.64
C GLY A 345 17.89 14.85 1.68
N PHE A 346 17.23 16.02 1.67
CA PHE A 346 17.35 17.02 2.73
C PHE A 346 16.27 16.81 3.80
N LEU A 347 15.03 16.59 3.38
CA LEU A 347 13.88 16.51 4.28
C LEU A 347 13.94 15.31 5.22
N TYR A 348 14.33 14.13 4.72
CA TYR A 348 14.33 12.89 5.51
C TYR A 348 15.32 12.92 6.68
N PRO A 349 16.61 13.33 6.50
CA PRO A 349 17.51 13.43 7.64
C PRO A 349 17.06 14.45 8.68
N ILE A 350 16.49 15.59 8.24
CA ILE A 350 15.95 16.61 9.14
C ILE A 350 14.77 16.04 9.93
N LEU A 351 13.79 15.40 9.26
CA LEU A 351 12.67 14.76 9.96
C LEU A 351 13.16 13.69 10.94
N GLY A 352 14.08 12.82 10.51
CA GLY A 352 14.61 11.74 11.33
C GLY A 352 15.37 12.18 12.56
N ALA A 353 15.87 13.43 12.60
CA ALA A 353 16.52 14.03 13.76
C ALA A 353 15.57 14.15 14.94
N PHE A 354 14.29 14.41 14.71
CA PHE A 354 13.26 14.56 15.75
C PHE A 354 12.94 13.25 16.48
N ARG A 355 13.45 12.10 16.04
CA ARG A 355 13.44 10.88 16.84
C ARG A 355 14.09 11.08 18.23
N ALA A 356 15.01 12.01 18.38
CA ALA A 356 15.62 12.36 19.66
C ALA A 356 14.57 12.76 20.72
N LEU A 357 13.42 13.28 20.29
CA LEU A 357 12.33 13.72 21.14
C LEU A 357 11.32 12.60 21.49
N VAL A 358 11.45 11.43 20.91
CA VAL A 358 10.53 10.32 21.20
C VAL A 358 10.92 9.64 22.50
N LYS A 359 9.93 9.38 23.35
CA LYS A 359 10.03 8.52 24.53
C LYS A 359 8.98 7.40 24.47
N GLU A 360 9.27 6.31 25.13
CA GLU A 360 8.26 5.30 25.44
C GLU A 360 7.85 5.46 26.90
N GLU A 361 6.55 5.62 27.13
CA GLU A 361 5.99 5.77 28.47
C GLU A 361 4.64 5.04 28.51
N ASN A 362 4.44 4.20 29.52
CA ASN A 362 3.24 3.38 29.66
C ASN A 362 2.92 2.51 28.41
N GLY A 363 3.96 2.03 27.73
CA GLY A 363 3.80 1.15 26.55
C GLY A 363 3.42 1.85 25.26
N VAL A 364 3.42 3.19 25.20
CA VAL A 364 3.17 3.97 24.00
C VAL A 364 4.27 4.99 23.76
N TYR A 365 4.42 5.42 22.51
CA TYR A 365 5.34 6.50 22.17
C TYR A 365 4.69 7.86 22.38
N GLY A 366 5.44 8.78 22.91
CA GLY A 366 5.08 10.17 23.12
C GLY A 366 6.26 11.10 22.86
N TRP A 367 5.98 12.38 22.76
CA TRP A 367 7.02 13.40 22.66
C TRP A 367 7.54 13.78 24.05
N LYS A 368 8.84 13.94 24.20
CA LYS A 368 9.47 14.50 25.42
C LYS A 368 9.14 15.96 25.60
N THR A 369 9.04 16.67 24.47
CA THR A 369 8.63 18.09 24.37
C THR A 369 7.98 18.31 23.01
N ASP A 370 7.33 19.46 22.80
CA ASP A 370 6.66 19.79 21.53
C ASP A 370 7.67 19.84 20.37
N PRO A 371 7.57 18.90 19.38
CA PRO A 371 8.50 18.84 18.25
C PRO A 371 8.42 20.07 17.34
N PHE A 372 7.26 20.74 17.28
CA PHE A 372 7.08 21.94 16.47
C PHE A 372 7.79 23.15 17.08
N ALA A 373 7.75 23.28 18.40
CA ALA A 373 8.49 24.32 19.12
C ALA A 373 10.01 24.11 18.99
N VAL A 374 10.49 22.86 19.07
CA VAL A 374 11.90 22.54 18.82
C VAL A 374 12.28 22.87 17.38
N LEU A 375 11.44 22.53 16.39
CA LEU A 375 11.70 22.85 14.98
C LEU A 375 11.88 24.36 14.76
N GLU A 376 11.08 25.20 15.42
CA GLU A 376 11.22 26.66 15.28
C GLU A 376 12.55 27.17 15.86
N ARG A 377 13.10 26.55 16.90
CA ARG A 377 14.39 26.94 17.49
C ARG A 377 15.59 26.46 16.65
N VAL A 378 15.60 25.18 16.27
CA VAL A 378 16.78 24.56 15.63
C VAL A 378 16.69 24.46 14.11
N GLY A 379 15.54 24.76 13.51
CA GLY A 379 15.29 24.54 12.07
C GLY A 379 16.31 25.24 11.17
N GLY A 380 16.73 26.46 11.54
CA GLY A 380 17.78 27.18 10.82
C GLY A 380 19.10 26.42 10.76
N GLU A 381 19.53 25.89 11.90
CA GLU A 381 20.77 25.12 12.01
C GLU A 381 20.69 23.78 11.28
N LEU A 382 19.56 23.07 11.42
CA LEU A 382 19.34 21.80 10.71
C LEU A 382 19.42 21.98 9.18
N VAL A 383 18.81 23.03 8.64
CA VAL A 383 18.81 23.30 7.19
C VAL A 383 20.20 23.75 6.73
N GLU A 384 20.87 24.63 7.47
CA GLU A 384 22.24 25.07 7.14
C GLU A 384 23.20 23.89 7.11
N THR A 385 23.25 23.08 8.18
CA THR A 385 24.09 21.89 8.26
C THR A 385 23.85 20.93 7.08
N THR A 386 22.57 20.71 6.72
CA THR A 386 22.21 19.83 5.60
C THR A 386 22.69 20.39 4.26
N VAL A 387 22.56 21.70 4.03
CA VAL A 387 23.01 22.36 2.79
C VAL A 387 24.53 22.38 2.70
N GLU A 388 25.24 22.66 3.79
CA GLU A 388 26.70 22.61 3.83
C GLU A 388 27.23 21.21 3.57
N ARG A 389 26.57 20.20 4.17
CA ARG A 389 26.90 18.80 3.89
C ARG A 389 26.68 18.45 2.41
N SER A 390 25.62 18.98 1.79
CA SER A 390 25.41 18.83 0.35
C SER A 390 26.56 19.41 -0.46
N ARG A 391 27.02 20.61 -0.11
CA ARG A 391 28.17 21.25 -0.76
C ARG A 391 29.43 20.41 -0.66
N SER A 392 29.73 19.89 0.53
CA SER A 392 30.89 19.02 0.79
C SER A 392 30.84 17.67 0.05
N LEU A 393 29.63 17.19 -0.28
CA LEU A 393 29.38 15.96 -1.04
C LEU A 393 29.12 16.21 -2.54
N GLY A 394 29.69 17.28 -3.10
CA GLY A 394 29.60 17.61 -4.54
C GLY A 394 28.23 18.15 -4.96
N ASN A 395 27.52 18.83 -4.08
CA ASN A 395 26.19 19.39 -4.33
C ASN A 395 25.16 18.32 -4.74
N ASN A 396 25.22 17.15 -4.13
CA ASN A 396 24.33 16.04 -4.45
C ASN A 396 23.38 15.72 -3.29
N PRO A 397 22.10 16.12 -3.36
CA PRO A 397 21.11 15.82 -2.32
C PRO A 397 20.91 14.30 -2.04
N GLN A 398 21.11 13.46 -3.05
CA GLN A 398 20.99 12.00 -2.86
C GLN A 398 22.12 11.46 -1.97
N SER A 399 23.32 12.00 -2.10
CA SER A 399 24.46 11.64 -1.26
C SER A 399 24.21 12.07 0.18
N VAL A 400 23.63 13.26 0.42
CA VAL A 400 23.26 13.75 1.75
C VAL A 400 22.25 12.84 2.44
N GLY A 401 21.20 12.43 1.74
CA GLY A 401 20.19 11.53 2.29
C GLY A 401 20.74 10.16 2.68
N LYS A 402 21.83 9.71 2.05
CA LYS A 402 22.52 8.44 2.37
C LYS A 402 23.66 8.58 3.37
N ASP A 403 24.06 9.79 3.71
CA ASP A 403 25.20 10.06 4.58
C ASP A 403 24.85 9.94 6.07
N SER A 404 25.23 8.84 6.71
CA SER A 404 24.98 8.58 8.13
C SER A 404 25.58 9.67 9.04
N GLY A 405 26.65 10.33 8.62
CA GLY A 405 27.25 11.45 9.35
C GLY A 405 26.28 12.64 9.46
N ASN A 406 25.59 12.98 8.34
CA ASN A 406 24.57 14.03 8.35
C ASN A 406 23.41 13.66 9.31
N TRP A 407 22.88 12.44 9.22
CA TRP A 407 21.83 11.99 10.12
C TRP A 407 22.25 12.09 11.60
N LYS A 408 23.52 11.74 11.89
CA LYS A 408 24.06 11.82 13.26
C LYS A 408 24.13 13.26 13.75
N THR A 409 24.67 14.16 12.93
CA THR A 409 24.84 15.57 13.32
C THR A 409 23.48 16.21 13.61
N LEU A 410 22.50 16.04 12.71
CA LEU A 410 21.16 16.61 12.90
C LEU A 410 20.46 16.03 14.13
N TYR A 411 20.57 14.72 14.39
CA TYR A 411 20.03 14.09 15.60
C TYR A 411 20.62 14.69 16.88
N ILE A 412 21.94 14.91 16.87
CA ILE A 412 22.64 15.50 18.02
C ILE A 412 22.19 16.94 18.23
N THR A 413 22.00 17.74 17.20
CA THR A 413 21.50 19.12 17.30
C THR A 413 20.15 19.15 18.00
N VAL A 414 19.18 18.31 17.59
CA VAL A 414 17.87 18.23 18.25
C VAL A 414 17.99 17.73 19.69
N MET A 415 18.89 16.80 19.96
CA MET A 415 19.11 16.27 21.31
C MET A 415 19.68 17.33 22.26
N PHE A 416 20.61 18.16 21.80
CA PHE A 416 21.21 19.22 22.62
C PHE A 416 20.20 20.32 22.95
N ASP A 417 19.37 20.78 22.01
CA ASP A 417 18.32 21.77 22.28
C ASP A 417 17.40 21.32 23.44
N MET A 418 17.12 20.02 23.51
CA MET A 418 16.31 19.46 24.60
C MET A 418 17.04 19.47 25.97
N MET A 419 18.38 19.43 25.98
CA MET A 419 19.18 19.42 27.22
C MET A 419 19.41 20.83 27.79
N GLU A 420 19.25 21.87 26.99
CA GLU A 420 19.40 23.25 27.35
C GLU A 420 18.09 23.86 27.97
N LEU A 421 17.00 23.09 27.93
CA LEU A 421 15.70 23.40 28.54
C LEU A 421 15.54 22.75 29.92
#